data_ca49399a49d1c87844d2002d06cc20dc
#
_entry.id   ca49399a49d1c87844d2002d06cc20dc
#
_cell.length_a   1.000
_cell.length_b   1.000
_cell.length_c   1.000
_cell.angle_alpha   90.00
_cell.angle_beta   90.00
_cell.angle_gamma   90.00
#
_symmetry.space_group_name_H-M   'P 1'
#
loop_
_entity.id
_entity.type
_entity.pdbx_description
1 polymer ?
#
loop_
_entity_poly.entity_id
_entity_poly.type
_entity_poly.pdbx_seq_one_letter_code
_entity_poly.pdbx_strand_id
1 'polypeptide(L)'
;MNLFGGALMIICGIFFQPPSGSGGEFIQLPQPALTGQVSVEAALKARRTIRSFASRSLDLAQVSQLLWATQGITDPRGLRTSPSAGATYPLEIYLVAGDRGVKDLDPGVYRYLPGNHALALTLKGDLRARVAQASLNQSWMATAPVIVVLAAEYSRCTRRYGQRGVMYTHMESGLAGENLFLQAEAVGLGAGIVGAFEDQNLHRVLGLPAEHVPLLVMPVGYKY
;
A
#
# COMPACT_ATOMS: atom_id res chain seq x y z
N MET A 1 56.97 -28.58 -11.60
CA MET A 1 55.90 -28.98 -12.51
C MET A 1 54.58 -28.88 -11.71
N ASN A 2 54.06 -27.67 -11.61
CA ASN A 2 52.88 -27.36 -10.80
C ASN A 2 51.70 -27.08 -11.71
N LEU A 3 50.68 -27.94 -11.62
CA LEU A 3 49.38 -27.75 -12.30
C LEU A 3 48.39 -27.13 -11.30
N PHE A 4 48.11 -25.85 -11.44
CA PHE A 4 46.97 -25.19 -10.76
C PHE A 4 45.72 -25.37 -11.60
N GLY A 5 44.78 -26.21 -11.14
CA GLY A 5 43.43 -26.32 -11.67
C GLY A 5 42.57 -25.23 -11.07
N GLY A 6 42.22 -24.19 -11.85
CA GLY A 6 41.23 -23.20 -11.45
C GLY A 6 39.83 -23.75 -11.59
N ALA A 7 39.10 -23.86 -10.48
CA ALA A 7 37.66 -24.17 -10.51
C ALA A 7 36.87 -22.92 -10.89
N LEU A 8 36.23 -22.97 -12.05
CA LEU A 8 35.28 -21.95 -12.53
C LEU A 8 33.94 -22.10 -11.76
N MET A 9 33.68 -21.22 -10.81
CA MET A 9 32.39 -21.15 -10.13
C MET A 9 31.34 -20.55 -11.07
N ILE A 10 30.49 -21.40 -11.60
CA ILE A 10 29.33 -20.94 -12.37
C ILE A 10 28.28 -20.46 -11.34
N ILE A 11 28.13 -19.13 -11.23
CA ILE A 11 27.04 -18.51 -10.48
C ILE A 11 25.76 -18.69 -11.32
N CYS A 12 24.95 -19.67 -10.94
CA CYS A 12 23.61 -19.86 -11.51
C CYS A 12 22.71 -18.73 -10.99
N GLY A 13 22.58 -17.65 -11.77
CA GLY A 13 21.63 -16.60 -11.49
C GLY A 13 20.21 -17.16 -11.66
N ILE A 14 19.49 -17.32 -10.56
CA ILE A 14 18.06 -17.64 -10.59
C ILE A 14 17.35 -16.40 -11.10
N PHE A 15 17.08 -16.37 -12.41
CA PHE A 15 16.13 -15.42 -12.99
C PHE A 15 14.74 -15.80 -12.48
N PHE A 16 14.21 -14.98 -11.58
CA PHE A 16 12.80 -15.06 -11.18
C PHE A 16 11.95 -14.63 -12.39
N GLN A 17 11.36 -15.60 -13.07
CA GLN A 17 10.41 -15.34 -14.14
C GLN A 17 9.08 -14.95 -13.49
N PRO A 18 8.50 -13.77 -13.81
CA PRO A 18 7.18 -13.43 -13.31
C PRO A 18 6.15 -14.41 -13.86
N PRO A 19 5.09 -14.74 -13.11
CA PRO A 19 4.04 -15.63 -13.60
C PRO A 19 3.40 -15.01 -14.84
N SER A 20 3.37 -15.77 -15.92
CA SER A 20 2.67 -15.46 -17.17
C SER A 20 1.16 -15.56 -16.94
N GLY A 21 0.53 -14.47 -16.54
CA GLY A 21 -0.90 -14.35 -16.38
C GLY A 21 -1.36 -12.95 -16.76
N SER A 22 -2.12 -12.82 -17.83
CA SER A 22 -2.85 -11.66 -18.37
C SER A 22 -2.11 -10.33 -18.33
N GLY A 23 -1.80 -9.77 -19.50
CA GLY A 23 -1.09 -8.51 -19.69
C GLY A 23 -1.81 -7.30 -19.06
N GLY A 24 -1.76 -7.18 -17.75
CA GLY A 24 -2.12 -5.96 -17.03
C GLY A 24 -0.96 -4.98 -17.13
N GLU A 25 -1.25 -3.76 -17.54
CA GLU A 25 -0.30 -2.66 -17.60
C GLU A 25 0.22 -2.36 -16.18
N PHE A 26 1.52 -2.62 -15.94
CA PHE A 26 2.18 -2.28 -14.69
C PHE A 26 2.75 -0.87 -14.78
N ILE A 27 2.46 -0.06 -13.79
CA ILE A 27 3.03 1.29 -13.66
C ILE A 27 4.17 1.21 -12.65
N GLN A 28 5.39 1.37 -13.15
CA GLN A 28 6.59 1.42 -12.32
C GLN A 28 6.54 2.68 -11.46
N LEU A 29 6.67 2.53 -10.15
CA LEU A 29 6.75 3.66 -9.22
C LEU A 29 8.17 4.23 -9.17
N PRO A 30 8.33 5.55 -8.96
CA PRO A 30 9.62 6.15 -8.65
C PRO A 30 10.24 5.49 -7.41
N GLN A 31 11.57 5.41 -7.36
CA GLN A 31 12.25 4.87 -6.18
C GLN A 31 11.95 5.72 -4.94
N PRO A 32 11.69 5.11 -3.78
CA PRO A 32 11.40 5.85 -2.57
C PRO A 32 12.65 6.56 -2.04
N ALA A 33 12.48 7.76 -1.50
CA ALA A 33 13.51 8.46 -0.77
C ALA A 33 13.73 7.79 0.59
N LEU A 34 15.00 7.50 0.92
CA LEU A 34 15.39 6.89 2.20
C LEU A 34 15.77 7.93 3.26
N THR A 35 15.77 9.21 2.90
CA THR A 35 16.03 10.35 3.79
C THR A 35 14.94 11.40 3.60
N GLY A 36 14.61 12.12 4.67
CA GLY A 36 13.59 13.17 4.68
C GLY A 36 14.01 14.38 5.48
N GLN A 37 13.24 15.49 5.39
CA GLN A 37 13.48 16.73 6.11
C GLN A 37 12.74 16.80 7.46
N VAL A 38 11.72 15.94 7.64
CA VAL A 38 10.88 15.90 8.85
C VAL A 38 11.33 14.74 9.71
N SER A 39 11.67 15.00 10.98
CA SER A 39 12.03 13.94 11.91
C SER A 39 10.80 13.10 12.32
N VAL A 40 11.03 11.88 12.79
CA VAL A 40 9.96 11.02 13.31
C VAL A 40 9.19 11.72 14.43
N GLU A 41 9.89 12.40 15.35
CA GLU A 41 9.29 13.14 16.45
C GLU A 41 8.41 14.29 15.97
N ALA A 42 8.84 14.99 14.93
CA ALA A 42 8.06 16.07 14.32
C ALA A 42 6.79 15.51 13.66
N ALA A 43 6.90 14.40 12.93
CA ALA A 43 5.77 13.73 12.31
C ALA A 43 4.77 13.20 13.35
N LEU A 44 5.26 12.55 14.41
CA LEU A 44 4.43 12.08 15.54
C LEU A 44 3.68 13.22 16.21
N LYS A 45 4.35 14.37 16.44
CA LYS A 45 3.75 15.55 17.04
C LYS A 45 2.69 16.19 16.14
N ALA A 46 2.92 16.22 14.82
CA ALA A 46 2.07 16.92 13.85
C ALA A 46 0.87 16.08 13.40
N ARG A 47 1.02 14.75 13.33
CA ARG A 47 0.02 13.84 12.80
C ARG A 47 -1.35 14.04 13.45
N ARG A 48 -2.36 14.27 12.63
CA ARG A 48 -3.79 14.30 13.01
C ARG A 48 -4.60 13.55 11.96
N THR A 49 -5.75 13.03 12.35
CA THR A 49 -6.76 12.50 11.41
C THR A 49 -7.39 13.68 10.66
N ILE A 50 -7.13 13.74 9.35
CA ILE A 50 -7.65 14.77 8.45
C ILE A 50 -8.91 14.27 7.75
N ARG A 51 -9.94 15.11 7.71
CA ARG A 51 -11.24 14.83 7.06
C ARG A 51 -11.64 15.90 6.05
N SER A 52 -10.71 16.76 5.67
CA SER A 52 -10.91 17.82 4.67
C SER A 52 -9.62 17.97 3.88
N PHE A 53 -9.71 17.89 2.56
CA PHE A 53 -8.54 17.87 1.68
C PHE A 53 -8.66 18.96 0.63
N ALA A 54 -7.54 19.62 0.36
CA ALA A 54 -7.46 20.60 -0.73
C ALA A 54 -7.56 19.89 -2.09
N SER A 55 -8.25 20.53 -3.04
CA SER A 55 -8.40 20.04 -4.42
C SER A 55 -7.08 20.20 -5.18
N ARG A 56 -6.12 19.31 -4.89
CA ARG A 56 -4.79 19.30 -5.48
C ARG A 56 -4.33 17.87 -5.75
N SER A 57 -3.85 17.63 -6.97
CA SER A 57 -3.30 16.31 -7.36
C SER A 57 -2.01 16.00 -6.61
N LEU A 58 -1.79 14.74 -6.29
CA LEU A 58 -0.49 14.24 -5.83
C LEU A 58 0.42 14.00 -7.02
N ASP A 59 1.73 14.06 -6.75
CA ASP A 59 2.74 13.53 -7.68
C ASP A 59 2.89 12.02 -7.50
N LEU A 60 3.26 11.30 -8.55
CA LEU A 60 3.47 9.85 -8.50
C LEU A 60 4.59 9.48 -7.49
N ALA A 61 5.57 10.38 -7.27
CA ALA A 61 6.60 10.20 -6.25
C ALA A 61 6.04 10.22 -4.81
N GLN A 62 5.02 11.04 -4.54
CA GLN A 62 4.34 11.05 -3.24
C GLN A 62 3.55 9.75 -3.02
N VAL A 63 2.84 9.28 -4.05
CA VAL A 63 2.14 7.98 -4.02
C VAL A 63 3.12 6.84 -3.76
N SER A 64 4.24 6.82 -4.49
CA SER A 64 5.32 5.85 -4.31
C SER A 64 5.81 5.81 -2.86
N GLN A 65 6.13 6.97 -2.31
CA GLN A 65 6.64 7.11 -0.96
C GLN A 65 5.65 6.61 0.11
N LEU A 66 4.36 6.94 -0.05
CA LEU A 66 3.29 6.47 0.85
C LEU A 66 3.14 4.95 0.82
N LEU A 67 3.09 4.35 -0.36
CA LEU A 67 2.92 2.90 -0.52
C LEU A 67 4.15 2.14 -0.01
N TRP A 68 5.36 2.66 -0.29
CA TRP A 68 6.58 2.10 0.25
C TRP A 68 6.60 2.17 1.79
N ALA A 69 6.26 3.30 2.39
CA ALA A 69 6.21 3.43 3.84
C ALA A 69 5.22 2.44 4.47
N THR A 70 4.12 2.12 3.79
CA THR A 70 3.09 1.20 4.27
C THR A 70 3.57 -0.25 4.25
N GLN A 71 4.13 -0.74 3.12
CA GLN A 71 4.48 -2.17 2.94
C GLN A 71 5.65 -2.40 1.97
N GLY A 72 6.50 -1.39 1.73
CA GLY A 72 7.65 -1.51 0.83
C GLY A 72 8.73 -2.46 1.36
N ILE A 73 9.46 -3.08 0.44
CA ILE A 73 10.60 -3.94 0.77
C ILE A 73 11.80 -3.06 1.12
N THR A 74 12.50 -3.41 2.20
CA THR A 74 13.66 -2.67 2.73
C THR A 74 14.93 -3.51 2.78
N ASP A 75 14.83 -4.82 2.52
CA ASP A 75 15.93 -5.77 2.69
C ASP A 75 15.86 -6.83 1.58
N PRO A 76 17.01 -7.31 1.02
CA PRO A 76 17.02 -8.33 -0.02
C PRO A 76 16.32 -9.65 0.36
N ARG A 77 16.16 -9.92 1.65
CA ARG A 77 15.41 -11.09 2.16
C ARG A 77 13.89 -10.89 2.09
N GLY A 78 13.41 -9.75 1.59
CA GLY A 78 11.99 -9.43 1.47
C GLY A 78 11.36 -8.82 2.72
N LEU A 79 12.18 -8.38 3.70
CA LEU A 79 11.66 -7.68 4.87
C LEU A 79 11.09 -6.32 4.46
N ARG A 80 10.02 -5.90 5.17
CA ARG A 80 9.26 -4.71 4.80
C ARG A 80 9.37 -3.59 5.84
N THR A 81 8.91 -2.42 5.47
CA THR A 81 8.81 -1.23 6.35
C THR A 81 7.95 -1.46 7.58
N SER A 82 6.91 -2.30 7.47
CA SER A 82 6.07 -2.71 8.60
C SER A 82 6.41 -4.15 9.01
N PRO A 83 6.56 -4.43 10.32
CA PRO A 83 6.83 -5.78 10.79
C PRO A 83 5.64 -6.70 10.54
N SER A 84 5.92 -8.02 10.40
CA SER A 84 4.90 -9.04 10.24
C SER A 84 5.23 -10.27 11.05
N ALA A 85 4.23 -10.88 11.68
CA ALA A 85 4.36 -12.10 12.44
C ALA A 85 4.94 -13.22 11.57
N GLY A 86 6.15 -13.69 11.92
CA GLY A 86 6.86 -14.71 11.17
C GLY A 86 7.12 -14.37 9.71
N ALA A 87 7.17 -13.08 9.36
CA ALA A 87 7.32 -12.58 8.00
C ALA A 87 6.29 -13.15 7.01
N THR A 88 5.04 -13.34 7.47
CA THR A 88 3.96 -13.91 6.66
C THR A 88 3.33 -12.89 5.70
N TYR A 89 3.44 -11.59 6.01
CA TYR A 89 2.99 -10.45 5.21
C TYR A 89 1.57 -10.63 4.64
N PRO A 90 0.54 -10.75 5.49
CA PRO A 90 -0.83 -10.97 5.07
C PRO A 90 -1.47 -9.75 4.42
N LEU A 91 -0.87 -8.55 4.54
CA LEU A 91 -1.46 -7.31 4.05
C LEU A 91 -1.28 -7.13 2.55
N GLU A 92 -2.37 -6.70 1.92
CA GLU A 92 -2.48 -6.26 0.53
C GLU A 92 -2.87 -4.78 0.50
N ILE A 93 -2.17 -3.99 -0.30
CA ILE A 93 -2.38 -2.55 -0.35
C ILE A 93 -3.00 -2.17 -1.69
N TYR A 94 -4.09 -1.43 -1.63
CA TYR A 94 -4.77 -0.89 -2.79
C TYR A 94 -4.77 0.64 -2.76
N LEU A 95 -4.59 1.25 -3.92
CA LEU A 95 -4.71 2.68 -4.15
C LEU A 95 -5.97 2.93 -4.98
N VAL A 96 -6.91 3.72 -4.48
CA VAL A 96 -8.01 4.26 -5.25
C VAL A 96 -7.63 5.67 -5.66
N ALA A 97 -7.28 5.85 -6.93
CA ALA A 97 -6.95 7.14 -7.50
C ALA A 97 -8.22 7.80 -8.08
N GLY A 98 -8.47 9.03 -7.70
CA GLY A 98 -9.59 9.80 -8.21
C GLY A 98 -9.29 10.48 -9.55
N ASP A 99 -10.32 11.04 -10.18
CA ASP A 99 -10.14 11.89 -11.36
C ASP A 99 -9.19 13.04 -11.01
N ARG A 100 -8.12 13.19 -11.80
CA ARG A 100 -7.02 14.14 -11.52
C ARG A 100 -6.45 14.04 -10.10
N GLY A 101 -6.61 12.89 -9.42
CA GLY A 101 -6.11 12.67 -8.06
C GLY A 101 -4.59 12.54 -8.01
N VAL A 102 -3.99 11.96 -9.03
CA VAL A 102 -2.53 11.81 -9.18
C VAL A 102 -2.14 12.27 -10.57
N LYS A 103 -1.05 13.03 -10.70
CA LYS A 103 -0.52 13.44 -12.01
C LYS A 103 -0.06 12.22 -12.78
N ASP A 104 -0.37 12.19 -14.07
CA ASP A 104 0.03 11.13 -15.00
C ASP A 104 -0.43 9.72 -14.60
N LEU A 105 -1.50 9.63 -13.81
CA LEU A 105 -2.14 8.38 -13.43
C LEU A 105 -3.64 8.46 -13.68
N ASP A 106 -4.17 7.54 -14.46
CA ASP A 106 -5.60 7.44 -14.72
C ASP A 106 -6.40 7.12 -13.44
N PRO A 107 -7.66 7.57 -13.33
CA PRO A 107 -8.51 7.20 -12.20
C PRO A 107 -8.79 5.69 -12.21
N GLY A 108 -8.64 5.05 -11.03
CA GLY A 108 -8.82 3.60 -10.92
C GLY A 108 -8.50 3.04 -9.54
N VAL A 109 -8.68 1.74 -9.41
CA VAL A 109 -8.17 0.95 -8.30
C VAL A 109 -6.92 0.22 -8.75
N TYR A 110 -5.86 0.39 -8.01
CA TYR A 110 -4.55 -0.20 -8.27
C TYR A 110 -4.10 -1.04 -7.08
N ARG A 111 -3.62 -2.25 -7.35
CA ARG A 111 -2.93 -3.05 -6.33
C ARG A 111 -1.45 -2.69 -6.32
N TYR A 112 -0.90 -2.39 -5.15
CA TYR A 112 0.53 -2.20 -4.96
C TYR A 112 1.25 -3.55 -4.93
N LEU A 113 2.34 -3.64 -5.67
CA LEU A 113 3.20 -4.82 -5.80
C LEU A 113 4.56 -4.51 -5.15
N PRO A 114 4.78 -4.84 -3.86
CA PRO A 114 6.01 -4.49 -3.17
C PRO A 114 7.27 -5.07 -3.83
N GLY A 115 7.19 -6.30 -4.37
CA GLY A 115 8.32 -6.97 -5.02
C GLY A 115 8.86 -6.25 -6.26
N ASN A 116 8.00 -5.55 -6.96
CA ASN A 116 8.36 -4.79 -8.16
C ASN A 116 8.37 -3.27 -7.90
N HIS A 117 7.92 -2.84 -6.71
CA HIS A 117 7.63 -1.45 -6.40
C HIS A 117 6.80 -0.78 -7.52
N ALA A 118 5.66 -1.38 -7.84
CA ALA A 118 4.82 -1.02 -8.98
C ALA A 118 3.33 -1.06 -8.61
N LEU A 119 2.50 -0.45 -9.45
CA LEU A 119 1.05 -0.53 -9.40
C LEU A 119 0.53 -1.42 -10.51
N ALA A 120 -0.44 -2.29 -10.20
CA ALA A 120 -1.23 -3.03 -11.16
C ALA A 120 -2.66 -2.50 -11.15
N LEU A 121 -3.15 -2.01 -12.30
CA LEU A 121 -4.54 -1.58 -12.44
C LEU A 121 -5.48 -2.79 -12.31
N THR A 122 -6.47 -2.70 -11.40
CA THR A 122 -7.49 -3.74 -11.21
C THR A 122 -8.87 -3.31 -11.68
N LEU A 123 -9.22 -2.04 -11.51
CA LEU A 123 -10.47 -1.46 -12.00
C LEU A 123 -10.23 -0.04 -12.53
N LYS A 124 -10.90 0.32 -13.63
CA LYS A 124 -10.88 1.68 -14.19
C LYS A 124 -11.97 2.56 -13.58
N GLY A 125 -11.70 3.87 -13.53
CA GLY A 125 -12.63 4.90 -13.13
C GLY A 125 -12.50 5.36 -11.68
N ASP A 126 -13.05 6.54 -11.39
CA ASP A 126 -13.04 7.13 -10.05
C ASP A 126 -14.07 6.46 -9.15
N LEU A 127 -13.63 5.67 -8.21
CA LEU A 127 -14.49 4.94 -7.27
C LEU A 127 -14.53 5.56 -5.87
N ARG A 128 -13.90 6.72 -5.62
CA ARG A 128 -13.85 7.34 -4.29
C ARG A 128 -15.21 7.57 -3.66
N ALA A 129 -16.17 8.05 -4.45
CA ALA A 129 -17.54 8.28 -3.97
C ALA A 129 -18.23 6.96 -3.56
N ARG A 130 -18.00 5.88 -4.31
CA ARG A 130 -18.54 4.55 -3.99
C ARG A 130 -17.87 3.95 -2.75
N VAL A 131 -16.55 4.16 -2.58
CA VAL A 131 -15.83 3.78 -1.36
C VAL A 131 -16.39 4.55 -0.16
N ALA A 132 -16.61 5.87 -0.28
CA ALA A 132 -17.21 6.68 0.77
C ALA A 132 -18.62 6.22 1.14
N GLN A 133 -19.44 5.84 0.14
CA GLN A 133 -20.77 5.28 0.35
C GLN A 133 -20.71 3.94 1.10
N ALA A 134 -19.83 3.00 0.68
CA ALA A 134 -19.62 1.73 1.36
C ALA A 134 -19.06 1.92 2.79
N SER A 135 -18.41 3.04 3.05
CA SER A 135 -17.90 3.43 4.36
C SER A 135 -18.92 4.25 5.17
N LEU A 136 -20.17 3.76 5.24
CA LEU A 136 -21.28 4.36 5.98
C LEU A 136 -21.57 5.83 5.57
N ASN A 137 -21.51 6.11 4.27
CA ASN A 137 -21.76 7.43 3.67
C ASN A 137 -20.83 8.56 4.19
N GLN A 138 -19.57 8.24 4.52
CA GLN A 138 -18.58 9.22 4.95
C GLN A 138 -18.07 10.03 3.74
N SER A 139 -18.92 10.93 3.21
CA SER A 139 -18.70 11.67 1.94
C SER A 139 -17.40 12.48 1.89
N TRP A 140 -16.88 12.94 3.05
CA TRP A 140 -15.60 13.65 3.14
C TRP A 140 -14.43 12.87 2.54
N MET A 141 -14.50 11.53 2.51
CA MET A 141 -13.44 10.68 1.95
C MET A 141 -13.25 10.90 0.45
N ALA A 142 -14.34 11.21 -0.27
CA ALA A 142 -14.30 11.45 -1.71
C ALA A 142 -13.64 12.79 -2.08
N THR A 143 -13.36 13.68 -1.11
CA THR A 143 -12.62 14.92 -1.35
C THR A 143 -11.10 14.70 -1.42
N ALA A 144 -10.60 13.60 -0.86
CA ALA A 144 -9.19 13.23 -0.98
C ALA A 144 -8.83 12.86 -2.42
N PRO A 145 -7.65 13.27 -2.93
CA PRO A 145 -7.21 12.89 -4.28
C PRO A 145 -7.00 11.37 -4.42
N VAL A 146 -6.63 10.70 -3.34
CA VAL A 146 -6.47 9.24 -3.31
C VAL A 146 -7.01 8.65 -1.99
N ILE A 147 -7.35 7.36 -2.05
CA ILE A 147 -7.68 6.57 -0.87
C ILE A 147 -6.79 5.32 -0.89
N VAL A 148 -6.03 5.11 0.18
CA VAL A 148 -5.26 3.86 0.37
C VAL A 148 -6.13 2.90 1.17
N VAL A 149 -6.28 1.67 0.68
CA VAL A 149 -7.03 0.61 1.37
C VAL A 149 -6.06 -0.51 1.75
N LEU A 150 -6.04 -0.85 3.02
CA LEU A 150 -5.33 -2.01 3.55
C LEU A 150 -6.32 -3.17 3.61
N ALA A 151 -6.06 -4.21 2.86
CA ALA A 151 -6.79 -5.46 2.90
C ALA A 151 -5.87 -6.59 3.40
N ALA A 152 -6.43 -7.73 3.73
CA ALA A 152 -5.66 -8.87 4.22
C ALA A 152 -6.05 -10.18 3.55
N GLU A 153 -5.06 -10.99 3.25
CA GLU A 153 -5.20 -12.42 3.00
C GLU A 153 -4.83 -13.17 4.29
N TYR A 154 -5.82 -13.39 5.14
CA TYR A 154 -5.62 -14.01 6.47
C TYR A 154 -4.92 -15.36 6.41
N SER A 155 -5.14 -16.12 5.33
CA SER A 155 -4.60 -17.46 5.17
C SER A 155 -3.07 -17.50 5.28
N ARG A 156 -2.37 -16.44 4.87
CA ARG A 156 -0.90 -16.35 4.98
C ARG A 156 -0.42 -16.42 6.43
N CYS A 157 -1.14 -15.78 7.35
CA CYS A 157 -0.79 -15.76 8.77
C CYS A 157 -1.41 -16.95 9.52
N THR A 158 -2.67 -17.30 9.24
CA THR A 158 -3.39 -18.35 9.97
C THR A 158 -2.86 -19.75 9.69
N ARG A 159 -2.28 -20.02 8.51
CA ARG A 159 -1.58 -21.29 8.25
C ARG A 159 -0.46 -21.58 9.24
N ARG A 160 0.20 -20.54 9.75
CA ARG A 160 1.30 -20.68 10.72
C ARG A 160 0.83 -20.55 12.17
N TYR A 161 -0.14 -19.68 12.44
CA TYR A 161 -0.50 -19.28 13.80
C TYR A 161 -1.94 -19.64 14.18
N GLY A 162 -2.65 -20.42 13.35
CA GLY A 162 -4.06 -20.75 13.57
C GLY A 162 -4.91 -19.50 13.74
N GLN A 163 -5.94 -19.58 14.55
CA GLN A 163 -6.86 -18.45 14.79
C GLN A 163 -6.18 -17.20 15.37
N ARG A 164 -5.04 -17.36 16.06
CA ARG A 164 -4.26 -16.23 16.55
C ARG A 164 -3.71 -15.35 15.43
N GLY A 165 -3.48 -15.92 14.23
CA GLY A 165 -3.04 -15.20 13.04
C GLY A 165 -3.99 -14.08 12.61
N VAL A 166 -5.29 -14.20 12.87
CA VAL A 166 -6.27 -13.13 12.59
C VAL A 166 -5.94 -11.88 13.41
N MET A 167 -5.72 -12.05 14.73
CA MET A 167 -5.35 -10.93 15.59
C MET A 167 -4.02 -10.31 15.20
N TYR A 168 -3.02 -11.11 14.83
CA TYR A 168 -1.73 -10.59 14.36
C TYR A 168 -1.90 -9.74 13.09
N THR A 169 -2.72 -10.20 12.15
CA THR A 169 -3.03 -9.45 10.92
C THR A 169 -3.67 -8.09 11.23
N HIS A 170 -4.58 -8.03 12.20
CA HIS A 170 -5.19 -6.75 12.61
C HIS A 170 -4.17 -5.81 13.26
N MET A 171 -3.26 -6.33 14.10
CA MET A 171 -2.16 -5.54 14.67
C MET A 171 -1.26 -4.99 13.56
N GLU A 172 -0.90 -5.82 12.58
CA GLU A 172 -0.07 -5.42 11.44
C GLU A 172 -0.73 -4.31 10.61
N SER A 173 -2.06 -4.36 10.42
CA SER A 173 -2.78 -3.31 9.69
C SER A 173 -2.69 -1.96 10.40
N GLY A 174 -2.74 -1.94 11.73
CA GLY A 174 -2.53 -0.71 12.51
C GLY A 174 -1.11 -0.16 12.37
N LEU A 175 -0.09 -1.04 12.42
CA LEU A 175 1.31 -0.65 12.24
C LEU A 175 1.57 -0.06 10.83
N ALA A 176 1.08 -0.73 9.80
CA ALA A 176 1.20 -0.25 8.43
C ALA A 176 0.43 1.07 8.21
N GLY A 177 -0.74 1.21 8.83
CA GLY A 177 -1.54 2.44 8.80
C GLY A 177 -0.83 3.62 9.47
N GLU A 178 -0.16 3.40 10.61
CA GLU A 178 0.62 4.45 11.27
C GLU A 178 1.85 4.86 10.42
N ASN A 179 2.53 3.91 9.77
CA ASN A 179 3.61 4.24 8.84
C ASN A 179 3.11 5.17 7.72
N LEU A 180 1.92 4.92 7.18
CA LEU A 180 1.31 5.77 6.17
C LEU A 180 1.01 7.17 6.74
N PHE A 181 0.48 7.27 7.96
CA PHE A 181 0.23 8.56 8.61
C PHE A 181 1.49 9.38 8.77
N LEU A 182 2.54 8.80 9.34
CA LEU A 182 3.82 9.48 9.58
C LEU A 182 4.47 9.91 8.27
N GLN A 183 4.43 9.04 7.25
CA GLN A 183 4.97 9.37 5.95
C GLN A 183 4.15 10.48 5.25
N ALA A 184 2.82 10.47 5.38
CA ALA A 184 1.99 11.55 4.85
C ALA A 184 2.41 12.92 5.43
N GLU A 185 2.58 13.00 6.76
CA GLU A 185 3.09 14.22 7.41
C GLU A 185 4.47 14.60 6.87
N ALA A 186 5.37 13.63 6.73
CA ALA A 186 6.74 13.89 6.28
C ALA A 186 6.85 14.45 4.86
N VAL A 187 5.85 14.13 3.98
CA VAL A 187 5.79 14.63 2.60
C VAL A 187 4.80 15.78 2.42
N GLY A 188 4.36 16.42 3.52
CA GLY A 188 3.47 17.59 3.49
C GLY A 188 2.01 17.29 3.18
N LEU A 189 1.58 16.06 3.38
CA LEU A 189 0.21 15.59 3.21
C LEU A 189 -0.47 15.36 4.57
N GLY A 190 -1.74 15.04 4.53
CA GLY A 190 -2.49 14.54 5.68
C GLY A 190 -3.25 13.27 5.28
N ALA A 191 -3.59 12.46 6.28
CA ALA A 191 -4.38 11.26 6.07
C ALA A 191 -5.57 11.20 7.03
N GLY A 192 -6.63 10.52 6.62
CA GLY A 192 -7.71 10.05 7.48
C GLY A 192 -7.61 8.56 7.71
N ILE A 193 -8.36 8.01 8.66
CA ILE A 193 -8.49 6.58 8.88
C ILE A 193 -9.93 6.23 9.17
N VAL A 194 -10.43 5.20 8.52
CA VAL A 194 -11.78 4.67 8.66
C VAL A 194 -11.72 3.15 8.77
N GLY A 195 -12.26 2.63 9.88
CA GLY A 195 -12.53 1.21 10.08
C GLY A 195 -14.04 0.91 10.06
N ALA A 196 -14.89 1.93 9.87
CA ALA A 196 -16.34 1.78 9.87
C ALA A 196 -16.85 1.75 8.42
N PHE A 197 -17.08 0.56 7.87
CA PHE A 197 -17.60 0.31 6.54
C PHE A 197 -18.36 -1.02 6.49
N GLU A 198 -19.11 -1.24 5.42
CA GLU A 198 -19.78 -2.51 5.14
C GLU A 198 -18.82 -3.40 4.33
N ASP A 199 -18.24 -4.43 4.98
CA ASP A 199 -17.17 -5.27 4.43
C ASP A 199 -17.48 -5.81 3.02
N GLN A 200 -18.64 -6.45 2.84
CA GLN A 200 -19.05 -7.04 1.57
C GLN A 200 -19.29 -6.00 0.46
N ASN A 201 -19.79 -4.80 0.84
CA ASN A 201 -20.02 -3.73 -0.11
C ASN A 201 -18.68 -3.12 -0.56
N LEU A 202 -17.81 -2.82 0.38
CA LEU A 202 -16.47 -2.28 0.09
C LEU A 202 -15.65 -3.27 -0.75
N HIS A 203 -15.66 -4.56 -0.39
CA HIS A 203 -15.02 -5.63 -1.15
C HIS A 203 -15.48 -5.62 -2.62
N ARG A 204 -16.80 -5.54 -2.85
CA ARG A 204 -17.40 -5.52 -4.19
C ARG A 204 -17.08 -4.24 -4.95
N VAL A 205 -17.11 -3.10 -4.29
CA VAL A 205 -16.79 -1.78 -4.89
C VAL A 205 -15.35 -1.75 -5.39
N LEU A 206 -14.43 -2.34 -4.64
CA LEU A 206 -13.00 -2.39 -4.98
C LEU A 206 -12.64 -3.53 -5.93
N GLY A 207 -13.57 -4.47 -6.21
CA GLY A 207 -13.29 -5.65 -7.02
C GLY A 207 -12.20 -6.53 -6.45
N LEU A 208 -12.16 -6.69 -5.11
CA LEU A 208 -11.12 -7.46 -4.46
C LEU A 208 -11.24 -8.96 -4.78
N PRO A 209 -10.11 -9.69 -4.87
CA PRO A 209 -10.12 -11.16 -4.84
C PRO A 209 -10.84 -11.70 -3.61
N ALA A 210 -11.47 -12.87 -3.71
CA ALA A 210 -12.30 -13.44 -2.65
C ALA A 210 -11.56 -13.59 -1.31
N GLU A 211 -10.25 -13.83 -1.36
CA GLU A 211 -9.37 -14.00 -0.20
C GLU A 211 -8.91 -12.68 0.45
N HIS A 212 -9.15 -11.53 -0.18
CA HIS A 212 -8.72 -10.23 0.32
C HIS A 212 -9.85 -9.54 1.08
N VAL A 213 -9.70 -9.39 2.39
CA VAL A 213 -10.68 -8.76 3.27
C VAL A 213 -10.23 -7.33 3.61
N PRO A 214 -11.02 -6.26 3.32
CA PRO A 214 -10.65 -4.90 3.68
C PRO A 214 -10.59 -4.73 5.21
N LEU A 215 -9.60 -3.98 5.70
CA LEU A 215 -9.36 -3.73 7.13
C LEU A 215 -9.37 -2.25 7.48
N LEU A 216 -8.71 -1.42 6.67
CA LEU A 216 -8.62 0.03 6.88
C LEU A 216 -8.78 0.76 5.56
N VAL A 217 -9.44 1.91 5.62
CA VAL A 217 -9.59 2.85 4.49
C VAL A 217 -8.97 4.18 4.90
N MET A 218 -7.98 4.65 4.15
CA MET A 218 -7.18 5.81 4.51
C MET A 218 -7.15 6.82 3.36
N PRO A 219 -8.07 7.82 3.35
CA PRO A 219 -8.00 8.96 2.44
C PRO A 219 -6.75 9.79 2.71
N VAL A 220 -6.04 10.19 1.65
CA VAL A 220 -4.79 10.97 1.73
C VAL A 220 -4.82 12.12 0.73
N GLY A 221 -4.34 13.29 1.16
CA GLY A 221 -4.25 14.47 0.31
C GLY A 221 -3.59 15.65 1.02
N TYR A 222 -3.52 16.79 0.34
CA TYR A 222 -3.05 18.03 0.95
C TYR A 222 -4.04 18.54 1.99
N LYS A 223 -3.53 18.99 3.12
CA LYS A 223 -4.31 19.69 4.16
C LYS A 223 -4.71 21.07 3.66
N TYR A 224 -5.86 21.58 4.12
CA TYR A 224 -6.22 22.99 3.97
C TYR A 224 -5.33 23.89 4.83
#